data_050a54b075b18eca57e200fa60be9d7a
#
_entry.id   050a54b075b18eca57e200fa60be9d7a
#
_cell.length_a   1.000
_cell.length_b   1.000
_cell.length_c   1.000
_cell.angle_alpha   90.00
_cell.angle_beta   90.00
_cell.angle_gamma   90.00
#
_symmetry.space_group_name_H-M   'P 1'
#
loop_
_entity.id
_entity.type
_entity.pdbx_description
1 polymer ?
#
loop_
_entity_poly.entity_id
_entity_poly.type
_entity_poly.pdbx_seq_one_letter_code
_entity_poly.pdbx_strand_id
1 'polypeptide(L)'
;MSEILVLYYSRYGAVEAMARLVCQGVESVPGCVARLRTVPPVSATPESTSPDIPSQGPPYIEQRDLDECDALALGSPTRFGQMAAPLTYFLQQTGSEWLAGTLAGKPAGVFTSSSTQHGGQESTLLSMMLPLLHHGMLICGLPFTESVLNRTETGGTPYGPSHVAGSADDKPISSDEATLCRALGVRLATAAAALSKN
;
A
#
# COMPACT_ATOMS: atom_id res chain seq x y z
N MET A 1 -2.03 20.83 -4.99
CA MET A 1 -2.75 19.53 -5.19
C MET A 1 -1.82 18.50 -4.63
N SER A 2 -2.26 17.74 -3.62
CA SER A 2 -1.41 16.70 -3.01
C SER A 2 -1.53 15.38 -3.76
N GLU A 3 -0.39 14.77 -4.08
CA GLU A 3 -0.35 13.51 -4.81
C GLU A 3 0.04 12.35 -3.89
N ILE A 4 -0.82 11.34 -3.81
CA ILE A 4 -0.64 10.17 -2.98
C ILE A 4 -0.26 8.98 -3.86
N LEU A 5 0.96 8.51 -3.74
CA LEU A 5 1.42 7.32 -4.41
C LEU A 5 0.80 6.09 -3.75
N VAL A 6 0.08 5.29 -4.52
CA VAL A 6 -0.44 3.98 -4.12
C VAL A 6 0.37 2.92 -4.83
N LEU A 7 1.36 2.39 -4.15
CA LEU A 7 2.30 1.39 -4.67
C LEU A 7 1.94 -0.01 -4.14
N TYR A 8 1.80 -0.97 -5.03
CA TYR A 8 1.47 -2.33 -4.62
C TYR A 8 2.16 -3.41 -5.48
N TYR A 9 2.15 -4.63 -4.94
CA TYR A 9 2.31 -5.85 -5.70
C TYR A 9 1.10 -6.75 -5.46
N SER A 10 0.57 -7.37 -6.51
CA SER A 10 -0.53 -8.33 -6.41
C SER A 10 -0.25 -9.55 -7.27
N ARG A 11 -0.51 -10.76 -6.76
CA ARG A 11 -0.34 -12.01 -7.51
C ARG A 11 -1.66 -12.46 -8.17
N TYR A 12 -2.76 -12.36 -7.45
CA TYR A 12 -4.07 -12.86 -7.85
C TYR A 12 -5.17 -11.79 -7.89
N GLY A 13 -4.79 -10.52 -7.82
CA GLY A 13 -5.69 -9.38 -7.96
C GLY A 13 -6.23 -8.78 -6.65
N ALA A 14 -6.22 -9.53 -5.52
CA ALA A 14 -6.80 -9.04 -4.26
C ALA A 14 -6.17 -7.72 -3.79
N VAL A 15 -4.83 -7.64 -3.72
CA VAL A 15 -4.14 -6.40 -3.31
C VAL A 15 -4.35 -5.27 -4.33
N GLU A 16 -4.47 -5.58 -5.63
CA GLU A 16 -4.82 -4.58 -6.64
C GLU A 16 -6.23 -4.00 -6.38
N ALA A 17 -7.22 -4.84 -6.09
CA ALA A 17 -8.56 -4.38 -5.78
C ALA A 17 -8.58 -3.49 -4.53
N MET A 18 -7.83 -3.85 -3.48
CA MET A 18 -7.64 -3.00 -2.30
C MET A 18 -6.99 -1.66 -2.65
N ALA A 19 -5.94 -1.67 -3.49
CA ALA A 19 -5.24 -0.46 -3.91
C ALA A 19 -6.18 0.52 -4.62
N ARG A 20 -7.06 0.01 -5.48
CA ARG A 20 -8.09 0.83 -6.14
C ARG A 20 -9.09 1.46 -5.15
N LEU A 21 -9.44 0.76 -4.08
CA LEU A 21 -10.27 1.29 -3.01
C LEU A 21 -9.55 2.37 -2.19
N VAL A 22 -8.26 2.20 -1.95
CA VAL A 22 -7.42 3.25 -1.34
C VAL A 22 -7.41 4.49 -2.24
N CYS A 23 -7.23 4.33 -3.56
CA CYS A 23 -7.32 5.45 -4.52
C CYS A 23 -8.67 6.18 -4.42
N GLN A 24 -9.78 5.45 -4.37
CA GLN A 24 -11.12 6.07 -4.18
C GLN A 24 -11.19 6.91 -2.89
N GLY A 25 -10.59 6.43 -1.81
CA GLY A 25 -10.48 7.19 -0.56
C GLY A 25 -9.67 8.47 -0.72
N VAL A 26 -8.50 8.40 -1.36
CA VAL A 26 -7.66 9.56 -1.67
C VAL A 26 -8.43 10.61 -2.48
N GLU A 27 -9.05 10.18 -3.57
CA GLU A 27 -9.77 11.04 -4.52
C GLU A 27 -11.06 11.65 -3.94
N SER A 28 -11.56 11.11 -2.82
CA SER A 28 -12.69 11.71 -2.09
C SER A 28 -12.30 12.97 -1.30
N VAL A 29 -10.99 13.24 -1.13
CA VAL A 29 -10.48 14.41 -0.43
C VAL A 29 -10.21 15.54 -1.45
N PRO A 30 -10.86 16.71 -1.35
CA PRO A 30 -10.66 17.82 -2.28
C PRO A 30 -9.19 18.26 -2.38
N GLY A 31 -8.69 18.37 -3.60
CA GLY A 31 -7.31 18.79 -3.86
C GLY A 31 -6.27 17.66 -3.75
N CYS A 32 -6.70 16.42 -3.59
CA CYS A 32 -5.83 15.25 -3.60
C CYS A 32 -6.07 14.37 -4.84
N VAL A 33 -5.01 13.75 -5.36
CA VAL A 33 -5.06 12.79 -6.46
C VAL A 33 -4.29 11.52 -6.09
N ALA A 34 -4.73 10.38 -6.61
CA ALA A 34 -4.04 9.11 -6.43
C ALA A 34 -3.19 8.78 -7.65
N ARG A 35 -1.93 8.39 -7.41
CA ARG A 35 -1.04 7.83 -8.44
C ARG A 35 -0.87 6.35 -8.16
N LEU A 36 -1.51 5.50 -8.97
CA LEU A 36 -1.45 4.04 -8.80
C LEU A 36 -0.27 3.47 -9.57
N ARG A 37 0.57 2.68 -8.89
CA ARG A 37 1.76 2.02 -9.45
C ARG A 37 1.90 0.60 -8.95
N THR A 38 2.58 -0.22 -9.74
CA THR A 38 2.96 -1.59 -9.34
C THR A 38 4.46 -1.81 -9.54
N VAL A 39 4.97 -2.94 -9.06
CA VAL A 39 6.34 -3.40 -9.31
C VAL A 39 6.33 -4.65 -10.18
N PRO A 40 7.37 -4.88 -11.02
CA PRO A 40 7.48 -6.11 -11.78
C PRO A 40 7.68 -7.31 -10.85
N PRO A 41 7.27 -8.54 -11.26
CA PRO A 41 7.59 -9.75 -10.54
C PRO A 41 9.10 -10.01 -10.55
N VAL A 42 9.61 -10.60 -9.46
CA VAL A 42 11.00 -11.09 -9.40
C VAL A 42 11.09 -12.43 -10.10
N SER A 43 12.07 -12.57 -10.99
CA SER A 43 12.41 -13.81 -11.67
C SER A 43 13.50 -14.60 -10.93
N ALA A 44 13.46 -15.92 -11.02
CA ALA A 44 14.54 -16.79 -10.56
C ALA A 44 15.74 -16.81 -11.53
N THR A 45 15.58 -16.31 -12.74
CA THR A 45 16.67 -16.19 -13.74
C THR A 45 17.27 -14.79 -13.70
N PRO A 46 18.58 -14.63 -13.97
CA PRO A 46 19.25 -13.32 -13.98
C PRO A 46 18.85 -12.45 -15.19
N GLU A 47 18.09 -12.99 -16.13
CA GLU A 47 17.59 -12.25 -17.28
C GLU A 47 16.26 -11.58 -17.00
N SER A 48 16.02 -10.41 -17.60
CA SER A 48 14.73 -9.74 -17.53
C SER A 48 13.66 -10.61 -18.22
N THR A 49 12.69 -11.07 -17.43
CA THR A 49 11.61 -11.93 -17.94
C THR A 49 10.27 -11.22 -18.03
N SER A 50 10.19 -9.98 -17.58
CA SER A 50 8.99 -9.12 -17.69
C SER A 50 9.22 -8.03 -18.72
N PRO A 51 8.20 -7.65 -19.51
CA PRO A 51 8.30 -6.50 -20.39
C PRO A 51 8.48 -5.21 -19.61
N ASP A 52 9.10 -4.19 -20.20
CA ASP A 52 9.33 -2.88 -19.58
C ASP A 52 8.01 -2.15 -19.21
N ILE A 53 6.92 -2.53 -19.87
CA ILE A 53 5.57 -2.01 -19.59
C ILE A 53 4.67 -3.19 -19.28
N PRO A 54 3.88 -3.14 -18.16
CA PRO A 54 2.97 -4.22 -17.86
C PRO A 54 1.91 -4.37 -18.96
N SER A 55 1.60 -5.62 -19.31
CA SER A 55 0.60 -5.91 -20.34
C SER A 55 -0.83 -5.55 -19.90
N GLN A 56 -1.06 -5.47 -18.61
CA GLN A 56 -2.33 -5.09 -17.96
C GLN A 56 -2.05 -4.39 -16.64
N GLY A 57 -3.02 -3.57 -16.19
CA GLY A 57 -2.94 -2.86 -14.92
C GLY A 57 -2.20 -1.52 -15.03
N PRO A 58 -1.82 -0.92 -13.89
CA PRO A 58 -1.12 0.35 -13.85
C PRO A 58 0.34 0.20 -14.31
N PRO A 59 0.98 1.31 -14.73
CA PRO A 59 2.40 1.31 -15.07
C PRO A 59 3.26 0.85 -13.88
N TYR A 60 4.47 0.37 -14.19
CA TYR A 60 5.47 0.16 -13.15
C TYR A 60 5.88 1.48 -12.53
N ILE A 61 6.34 1.39 -11.28
CA ILE A 61 6.85 2.55 -10.57
C ILE A 61 8.15 3.05 -11.22
N GLU A 62 8.28 4.37 -11.31
CA GLU A 62 9.49 5.07 -11.71
C GLU A 62 10.04 5.90 -10.54
N GLN A 63 11.31 6.26 -10.58
CA GLN A 63 11.98 7.12 -9.60
C GLN A 63 11.18 8.40 -9.29
N ARG A 64 10.74 9.10 -10.34
CA ARG A 64 9.95 10.33 -10.21
C ARG A 64 8.66 10.17 -9.40
N ASP A 65 8.09 8.97 -9.34
CA ASP A 65 6.87 8.74 -8.56
C ASP A 65 7.14 8.87 -7.05
N LEU A 66 8.36 8.52 -6.58
CA LEU A 66 8.78 8.74 -5.20
C LEU A 66 9.15 10.21 -4.94
N ASP A 67 9.79 10.86 -5.90
CA ASP A 67 10.21 12.25 -5.78
C ASP A 67 9.01 13.19 -5.66
N GLU A 68 7.99 12.96 -6.49
CA GLU A 68 6.82 13.83 -6.65
C GLU A 68 5.68 13.55 -5.67
N CYS A 69 5.62 12.36 -5.04
CA CYS A 69 4.51 12.04 -4.14
C CYS A 69 4.55 12.86 -2.85
N ASP A 70 3.38 13.22 -2.32
CA ASP A 70 3.21 13.86 -1.00
C ASP A 70 2.90 12.86 0.11
N ALA A 71 2.50 11.63 -0.22
CA ALA A 71 2.28 10.52 0.71
C ALA A 71 2.37 9.18 -0.04
N LEU A 72 2.54 8.09 0.71
CA LEU A 72 2.67 6.74 0.17
C LEU A 72 1.70 5.77 0.84
N ALA A 73 0.92 5.03 0.04
CA ALA A 73 0.23 3.80 0.46
C ALA A 73 0.94 2.60 -0.14
N LEU A 74 1.45 1.69 0.70
CA LEU A 74 2.21 0.51 0.27
C LEU A 74 1.39 -0.76 0.49
N GLY A 75 1.17 -1.55 -0.57
CA GLY A 75 0.34 -2.75 -0.55
C GLY A 75 1.08 -4.01 -0.98
N SER A 76 0.93 -5.09 -0.22
CA SER A 76 1.54 -6.40 -0.50
C SER A 76 0.65 -7.55 -0.07
N PRO A 77 0.62 -8.67 -0.82
CA PRO A 77 0.15 -9.91 -0.23
C PRO A 77 1.11 -10.37 0.86
N THR A 78 0.59 -11.08 1.87
CA THR A 78 1.46 -11.69 2.89
C THR A 78 2.30 -12.84 2.31
N ARG A 79 3.54 -12.93 2.73
CA ARG A 79 4.45 -14.05 2.45
C ARG A 79 5.18 -14.39 3.75
N PHE A 80 4.67 -15.43 4.47
CA PHE A 80 5.21 -15.83 5.79
C PHE A 80 5.31 -14.67 6.78
N GLY A 81 4.29 -13.80 6.82
CA GLY A 81 4.26 -12.63 7.69
C GLY A 81 5.11 -11.44 7.23
N GLN A 82 5.59 -11.47 5.98
CA GLN A 82 6.41 -10.42 5.35
C GLN A 82 5.78 -9.95 4.04
N MET A 83 6.22 -8.82 3.52
CA MET A 83 5.86 -8.38 2.17
C MET A 83 6.45 -9.30 1.10
N ALA A 84 5.84 -9.32 -0.07
CA ALA A 84 6.31 -10.09 -1.22
C ALA A 84 7.67 -9.60 -1.75
N ALA A 85 8.50 -10.55 -2.22
CA ALA A 85 9.83 -10.30 -2.73
C ALA A 85 9.93 -9.15 -3.77
N PRO A 86 8.98 -8.98 -4.72
CA PRO A 86 9.04 -7.86 -5.66
C PRO A 86 9.07 -6.48 -4.99
N LEU A 87 8.28 -6.27 -3.94
CA LEU A 87 8.28 -5.00 -3.19
C LEU A 87 9.56 -4.85 -2.36
N THR A 88 10.01 -5.93 -1.71
CA THR A 88 11.26 -5.92 -0.98
C THR A 88 12.44 -5.57 -1.91
N TYR A 89 12.48 -6.18 -3.09
CA TYR A 89 13.49 -5.91 -4.10
C TYR A 89 13.44 -4.44 -4.55
N PHE A 90 12.25 -3.91 -4.84
CA PHE A 90 12.10 -2.50 -5.20
C PHE A 90 12.61 -1.57 -4.08
N LEU A 91 12.19 -1.78 -2.83
CA LEU A 91 12.62 -0.94 -1.71
C LEU A 91 14.13 -1.00 -1.47
N GLN A 92 14.78 -2.13 -1.74
CA GLN A 92 16.23 -2.24 -1.65
C GLN A 92 16.98 -1.38 -2.69
N GLN A 93 16.34 -0.97 -3.77
CA GLN A 93 16.92 -0.08 -4.78
C GLN A 93 16.80 1.41 -4.44
N THR A 94 16.04 1.77 -3.38
CA THR A 94 15.77 3.19 -3.02
C THR A 94 16.81 3.80 -2.07
N GLY A 95 18.05 3.30 -2.10
CA GLY A 95 19.13 3.79 -1.22
C GLY A 95 19.51 5.25 -1.45
N SER A 96 19.47 5.73 -2.70
CA SER A 96 19.73 7.13 -3.07
C SER A 96 18.66 8.07 -2.53
N GLU A 97 17.39 7.69 -2.64
CA GLU A 97 16.24 8.43 -2.15
C GLU A 97 16.26 8.51 -0.62
N TRP A 98 16.64 7.41 0.02
CA TRP A 98 16.82 7.39 1.46
C TRP A 98 17.91 8.38 1.91
N LEU A 99 19.08 8.36 1.27
CA LEU A 99 20.16 9.30 1.59
C LEU A 99 19.78 10.75 1.31
N ALA A 100 19.00 11.00 0.25
CA ALA A 100 18.50 12.33 -0.10
C ALA A 100 17.38 12.82 0.82
N GLY A 101 16.76 11.92 1.62
CA GLY A 101 15.60 12.25 2.45
C GLY A 101 14.31 12.47 1.65
N THR A 102 14.21 11.93 0.45
CA THR A 102 13.10 12.14 -0.49
C THR A 102 11.72 11.92 0.13
N LEU A 103 11.59 10.90 0.98
CA LEU A 103 10.33 10.53 1.64
C LEU A 103 10.22 11.03 3.09
N ALA A 104 11.24 11.68 3.62
CA ALA A 104 11.26 12.12 5.02
C ALA A 104 10.12 13.10 5.32
N GLY A 105 9.38 12.82 6.41
CA GLY A 105 8.25 13.63 6.85
C GLY A 105 6.95 13.45 6.06
N LYS A 106 6.96 12.71 4.96
CA LYS A 106 5.74 12.39 4.19
C LYS A 106 4.91 11.32 4.90
N PRO A 107 3.55 11.41 4.91
CA PRO A 107 2.69 10.36 5.48
C PRO A 107 2.79 9.03 4.72
N ALA A 108 2.74 7.92 5.45
CA ALA A 108 2.69 6.59 4.86
C ALA A 108 1.71 5.67 5.58
N GLY A 109 1.09 4.77 4.83
CA GLY A 109 0.22 3.72 5.33
C GLY A 109 0.41 2.42 4.57
N VAL A 110 -0.01 1.32 5.16
CA VAL A 110 0.21 -0.03 4.60
C VAL A 110 -1.10 -0.81 4.52
N PHE A 111 -1.20 -1.75 3.57
CA PHE A 111 -2.34 -2.66 3.43
C PHE A 111 -1.91 -4.02 2.89
N THR A 112 -2.66 -5.08 3.24
CA THR A 112 -2.25 -6.45 2.90
C THR A 112 -3.45 -7.35 2.58
N SER A 113 -3.17 -8.50 1.96
CA SER A 113 -4.11 -9.60 1.79
C SER A 113 -3.47 -10.92 2.21
N SER A 114 -4.26 -11.81 2.81
CA SER A 114 -3.85 -13.15 3.21
C SER A 114 -4.93 -14.16 2.85
N SER A 115 -4.57 -15.45 2.74
CA SER A 115 -5.55 -16.51 2.50
C SER A 115 -6.44 -16.81 3.72
N THR A 116 -5.93 -16.56 4.94
CA THR A 116 -6.65 -16.87 6.18
C THR A 116 -6.60 -15.68 7.14
N GLN A 117 -7.59 -15.60 8.05
CA GLN A 117 -7.69 -14.51 9.01
C GLN A 117 -6.46 -14.38 9.93
N HIS A 118 -5.88 -15.52 10.34
CA HIS A 118 -4.66 -15.55 11.16
C HIS A 118 -3.40 -15.85 10.33
N GLY A 119 -3.43 -15.56 9.01
CA GLY A 119 -2.36 -15.85 8.05
C GLY A 119 -1.19 -14.87 8.07
N GLY A 120 -1.03 -14.04 9.11
CA GLY A 120 0.06 -13.09 9.23
C GLY A 120 -0.27 -11.68 8.70
N GLN A 121 -1.53 -11.27 8.74
CA GLN A 121 -1.94 -9.92 8.29
C GLN A 121 -1.20 -8.83 9.08
N GLU A 122 -1.28 -8.86 10.40
CA GLU A 122 -0.69 -7.83 11.26
C GLU A 122 0.83 -7.83 11.22
N SER A 123 1.47 -9.03 11.24
CA SER A 123 2.93 -9.13 11.12
C SER A 123 3.43 -8.58 9.79
N THR A 124 2.70 -8.84 8.69
CA THR A 124 3.03 -8.27 7.36
C THR A 124 2.92 -6.75 7.37
N LEU A 125 1.83 -6.19 7.89
CA LEU A 125 1.64 -4.74 7.99
C LEU A 125 2.75 -4.09 8.82
N LEU A 126 3.05 -4.64 10.00
CA LEU A 126 4.10 -4.13 10.88
C LEU A 126 5.49 -4.23 10.22
N SER A 127 5.79 -5.34 9.53
CA SER A 127 7.06 -5.48 8.82
C SER A 127 7.22 -4.49 7.66
N MET A 128 6.11 -4.16 6.97
CA MET A 128 6.09 -3.16 5.90
C MET A 128 6.34 -1.74 6.40
N MET A 129 6.00 -1.43 7.65
CA MET A 129 6.26 -0.12 8.25
C MET A 129 7.76 0.13 8.52
N LEU A 130 8.54 -0.92 8.75
CA LEU A 130 9.98 -0.76 9.09
C LEU A 130 10.77 -0.01 8.01
N PRO A 131 10.75 -0.39 6.73
CA PRO A 131 11.45 0.36 5.69
C PRO A 131 10.91 1.78 5.52
N LEU A 132 9.61 2.02 5.72
CA LEU A 132 9.02 3.35 5.65
C LEU A 132 9.51 4.25 6.80
N LEU A 133 9.65 3.69 8.00
CA LEU A 133 10.28 4.38 9.14
C LEU A 133 11.75 4.70 8.87
N HIS A 134 12.51 3.79 8.22
CA HIS A 134 13.88 4.06 7.79
C HIS A 134 13.98 5.20 6.78
N HIS A 135 12.98 5.37 5.92
CA HIS A 135 12.85 6.53 5.04
C HIS A 135 12.41 7.82 5.75
N GLY A 136 12.15 7.77 7.07
CA GLY A 136 11.71 8.93 7.85
C GLY A 136 10.26 9.31 7.65
N MET A 137 9.42 8.40 7.17
CA MET A 137 8.00 8.66 6.92
C MET A 137 7.17 8.66 8.21
N LEU A 138 6.02 9.35 8.17
CA LEU A 138 5.04 9.42 9.26
C LEU A 138 3.99 8.34 9.08
N ILE A 139 4.02 7.29 9.90
CA ILE A 139 3.11 6.14 9.75
C ILE A 139 1.68 6.50 10.18
N CYS A 140 0.72 6.25 9.28
CA CYS A 140 -0.71 6.42 9.48
C CYS A 140 -1.40 5.06 9.52
N GLY A 141 -1.92 4.68 10.68
CA GLY A 141 -2.81 3.53 10.85
C GLY A 141 -4.29 3.91 10.74
N LEU A 142 -5.18 3.03 11.15
CA LEU A 142 -6.63 3.25 11.24
C LEU A 142 -7.05 3.37 12.72
N PRO A 143 -7.67 4.47 13.14
CA PRO A 143 -8.11 4.62 14.53
C PRO A 143 -9.39 3.83 14.79
N PHE A 144 -9.64 3.41 16.02
CA PHE A 144 -10.88 2.74 16.42
C PHE A 144 -12.12 3.64 16.38
N THR A 145 -11.97 4.91 16.05
CA THR A 145 -13.10 5.78 15.65
C THR A 145 -13.72 5.35 14.31
N GLU A 146 -12.99 4.59 13.49
CA GLU A 146 -13.56 3.79 12.40
C GLU A 146 -14.36 2.62 13.00
N SER A 147 -15.66 2.79 13.18
CA SER A 147 -16.54 1.82 13.85
C SER A 147 -16.50 0.42 13.23
N VAL A 148 -16.09 0.32 11.97
CA VAL A 148 -15.90 -0.93 11.24
C VAL A 148 -14.85 -1.83 11.91
N LEU A 149 -13.79 -1.28 12.50
CA LEU A 149 -12.79 -2.07 13.22
C LEU A 149 -13.34 -2.83 14.41
N ASN A 150 -14.46 -2.37 14.99
CA ASN A 150 -15.09 -3.03 16.13
C ASN A 150 -16.03 -4.18 15.74
N ARG A 151 -16.36 -4.33 14.44
CA ARG A 151 -17.38 -5.31 14.00
C ARG A 151 -16.95 -6.20 12.85
N THR A 152 -15.83 -5.90 12.18
CA THR A 152 -15.39 -6.73 11.05
C THR A 152 -15.15 -8.17 11.49
N GLU A 153 -15.64 -9.11 10.71
CA GLU A 153 -15.47 -10.57 10.91
C GLU A 153 -14.50 -11.17 9.87
N THR A 154 -13.87 -10.30 9.05
CA THR A 154 -12.94 -10.68 8.00
C THR A 154 -11.61 -9.93 8.20
N GLY A 155 -11.10 -9.24 7.16
CA GLY A 155 -9.93 -8.41 7.29
C GLY A 155 -10.21 -7.07 7.99
N GLY A 156 -9.14 -6.35 8.31
CA GLY A 156 -9.17 -5.04 8.93
C GLY A 156 -8.45 -5.02 10.28
N THR A 157 -7.47 -4.14 10.39
CA THR A 157 -6.65 -3.96 11.60
C THR A 157 -6.37 -2.47 11.84
N PRO A 158 -6.02 -2.05 13.06
CA PRO A 158 -5.59 -0.68 13.32
C PRO A 158 -4.27 -0.32 12.64
N TYR A 159 -3.47 -1.32 12.25
CA TYR A 159 -2.19 -1.11 11.56
C TYR A 159 -2.38 -0.79 10.07
N GLY A 160 -3.52 -1.17 9.49
CA GLY A 160 -3.89 -0.93 8.11
C GLY A 160 -4.99 -1.88 7.63
N PRO A 161 -5.62 -1.60 6.50
CA PRO A 161 -6.59 -2.50 5.89
C PRO A 161 -5.98 -3.86 5.55
N SER A 162 -6.74 -4.91 5.75
CA SER A 162 -6.38 -6.25 5.31
C SER A 162 -7.58 -6.96 4.68
N HIS A 163 -7.30 -7.98 3.87
CA HIS A 163 -8.31 -8.79 3.21
C HIS A 163 -8.05 -10.28 3.43
N VAL A 164 -9.11 -11.04 3.68
CA VAL A 164 -9.08 -12.50 3.79
C VAL A 164 -9.57 -13.10 2.47
N ALA A 165 -8.62 -13.41 1.57
CA ALA A 165 -8.91 -13.87 0.21
C ALA A 165 -9.44 -15.31 0.12
N GLY A 166 -9.31 -16.12 1.19
CA GLY A 166 -9.62 -17.55 1.16
C GLY A 166 -8.48 -18.38 0.59
N SER A 167 -8.57 -19.72 0.73
CA SER A 167 -7.54 -20.64 0.25
C SER A 167 -7.46 -20.75 -1.29
N ALA A 168 -8.56 -20.43 -1.97
CA ALA A 168 -8.64 -20.39 -3.43
C ALA A 168 -8.42 -18.97 -4.01
N ASP A 169 -8.14 -17.98 -3.18
CA ASP A 169 -8.03 -16.55 -3.56
C ASP A 169 -9.30 -16.01 -4.29
N ASP A 170 -10.48 -16.53 -3.93
CA ASP A 170 -11.75 -16.29 -4.61
C ASP A 170 -12.76 -15.48 -3.79
N LYS A 171 -12.46 -15.17 -2.53
CA LYS A 171 -13.35 -14.34 -1.72
C LYS A 171 -13.30 -12.90 -2.19
N PRO A 172 -14.46 -12.26 -2.42
CA PRO A 172 -14.50 -10.85 -2.74
C PRO A 172 -14.12 -10.00 -1.53
N ILE A 173 -13.61 -8.80 -1.78
CA ILE A 173 -13.42 -7.80 -0.71
C ILE A 173 -14.78 -7.48 -0.10
N SER A 174 -14.92 -7.65 1.21
CA SER A 174 -16.14 -7.34 1.94
C SER A 174 -16.42 -5.84 2.00
N SER A 175 -17.65 -5.44 2.33
CA SER A 175 -18.03 -4.04 2.50
C SER A 175 -17.22 -3.35 3.61
N ASP A 176 -16.89 -4.08 4.67
CA ASP A 176 -16.13 -3.59 5.81
C ASP A 176 -14.65 -3.39 5.42
N GLU A 177 -14.05 -4.37 4.75
CA GLU A 177 -12.68 -4.24 4.22
C GLU A 177 -12.56 -3.08 3.20
N ALA A 178 -13.54 -2.94 2.31
CA ALA A 178 -13.58 -1.84 1.35
C ALA A 178 -13.70 -0.47 2.03
N THR A 179 -14.47 -0.37 3.11
CA THR A 179 -14.60 0.85 3.91
C THR A 179 -13.26 1.22 4.56
N LEU A 180 -12.55 0.25 5.13
CA LEU A 180 -11.23 0.48 5.74
C LEU A 180 -10.17 0.88 4.71
N CYS A 181 -10.19 0.30 3.50
CA CYS A 181 -9.30 0.72 2.41
C CYS A 181 -9.52 2.19 2.04
N ARG A 182 -10.78 2.62 1.88
CA ARG A 182 -11.09 4.03 1.60
C ARG A 182 -10.69 4.94 2.76
N ALA A 183 -10.91 4.50 4.01
CA ALA A 183 -10.52 5.25 5.19
C ALA A 183 -9.01 5.51 5.24
N LEU A 184 -8.17 4.52 4.89
CA LEU A 184 -6.73 4.72 4.76
C LEU A 184 -6.39 5.79 3.72
N GLY A 185 -7.01 5.74 2.54
CA GLY A 185 -6.81 6.73 1.48
C GLY A 185 -7.18 8.15 1.93
N VAL A 186 -8.34 8.32 2.56
CA VAL A 186 -8.79 9.60 3.13
C VAL A 186 -7.78 10.12 4.16
N ARG A 187 -7.29 9.29 5.06
CA ARG A 187 -6.32 9.69 6.09
C ARG A 187 -5.01 10.17 5.50
N LEU A 188 -4.45 9.42 4.55
CA LEU A 188 -3.20 9.81 3.87
C LEU A 188 -3.36 11.12 3.11
N ALA A 189 -4.44 11.27 2.35
CA ALA A 189 -4.73 12.49 1.62
C ALA A 189 -4.92 13.70 2.54
N THR A 190 -5.64 13.54 3.63
CA THR A 190 -5.86 14.60 4.63
C THR A 190 -4.55 15.01 5.30
N ALA A 191 -3.70 14.04 5.67
CA ALA A 191 -2.41 14.31 6.28
C ALA A 191 -1.46 15.02 5.28
N ALA A 192 -1.36 14.54 4.05
CA ALA A 192 -0.55 15.17 3.01
C ALA A 192 -1.00 16.61 2.73
N ALA A 193 -2.32 16.83 2.56
CA ALA A 193 -2.86 18.18 2.33
C ALA A 193 -2.64 19.14 3.53
N ALA A 194 -2.55 18.64 4.74
CA ALA A 194 -2.25 19.45 5.92
C ALA A 194 -0.76 19.84 6.00
N LEU A 195 0.14 18.91 5.64
CA LEU A 195 1.60 19.12 5.69
C LEU A 195 2.11 19.99 4.53
N SER A 196 1.49 19.90 3.36
CA SER A 196 1.87 20.72 2.19
C SER A 196 1.50 22.21 2.30
N LYS A 197 0.76 22.61 3.35
CA LYS A 197 0.37 24.02 3.61
C LYS A 197 1.39 24.80 4.46
N ASN A 198 2.45 24.13 4.93
CA ASN A 198 3.55 24.71 5.67
C ASN A 198 4.82 24.80 4.81
#